data_33c3be016175b0d47c416a3ca6c4ddac
#
_entry.id   33c3be016175b0d47c416a3ca6c4ddac
#
_cell.length_a   1.000
_cell.length_b   1.000
_cell.length_c   1.000
_cell.angle_alpha   90.00
_cell.angle_beta   90.00
_cell.angle_gamma   90.00
#
_symmetry.space_group_name_H-M   'P 1'
#
loop_
_entity.id
_entity.type
_entity.pdbx_description
1 polymer ?
#
loop_
_entity_poly.entity_id
_entity_poly.type
_entity_poly.pdbx_seq_one_letter_code
_entity_poly.pdbx_strand_id
1 'polypeptide(L)'
;LIEKGIITYSKKNNVRVYTISNPENLLSDIREKEDIVKELIVNIQNLQTKNPSKKSVEVFEGKNGLKQIFNEIRDCSELYIINATGLIFENLEFSAKHIINDINKIKNVKIIGISSMKKTKLAKLSKGKIKYLPKEADNFATTFIFDGKVIIQTLKEKPFLIKIKEESIYEGYKKDFNVFWDKL
;
A
#
# COMPACT_ATOMS: atom_id res chain seq x y z
N LEU A 1 14.51 6.37 30.03
CA LEU A 1 13.33 7.18 30.40
C LEU A 1 13.74 8.62 30.76
N ILE A 2 14.87 8.82 31.46
CA ILE A 2 15.40 10.17 31.77
C ILE A 2 15.84 10.86 30.47
N GLU A 3 16.64 10.20 29.63
CA GLU A 3 17.09 10.72 28.33
C GLU A 3 15.95 11.08 27.37
N LYS A 4 14.78 10.47 27.56
CA LYS A 4 13.56 10.78 26.81
C LYS A 4 12.68 11.83 27.50
N GLY A 5 13.16 12.48 28.55
CA GLY A 5 12.39 13.49 29.26
C GLY A 5 11.11 13.02 29.95
N ILE A 6 10.88 11.70 30.07
CA ILE A 6 9.65 11.13 30.66
C ILE A 6 9.72 11.15 32.17
N ILE A 7 10.92 11.01 32.74
CA ILE A 7 11.18 11.01 34.17
C ILE A 7 12.29 11.99 34.48
N THR A 8 12.09 12.83 35.48
CA THR A 8 13.14 13.67 36.09
C THR A 8 13.48 13.14 37.49
N TYR A 9 14.59 13.57 38.06
CA TYR A 9 14.90 13.27 39.45
C TYR A 9 15.40 14.52 40.20
N SER A 10 15.04 14.58 41.45
CA SER A 10 15.64 15.53 42.42
C SER A 10 16.43 14.75 43.48
N LYS A 11 17.46 15.38 44.01
CA LYS A 11 18.26 14.80 45.09
C LYS A 11 17.86 15.40 46.41
N LYS A 12 17.26 14.61 47.33
CA LYS A 12 16.86 15.03 48.67
C LYS A 12 17.52 14.11 49.69
N ASN A 13 18.30 14.66 50.63
CA ASN A 13 19.04 13.91 51.62
C ASN A 13 19.89 12.78 51.02
N ASN A 14 20.63 13.08 49.94
CA ASN A 14 21.48 12.14 49.20
C ASN A 14 20.72 10.97 48.52
N VAL A 15 19.36 10.96 48.51
CA VAL A 15 18.52 9.98 47.83
C VAL A 15 17.94 10.63 46.58
N ARG A 16 17.91 9.88 45.48
CA ARG A 16 17.26 10.33 44.22
C ARG A 16 15.77 10.05 44.33
N VAL A 17 14.96 11.09 44.23
CA VAL A 17 13.50 11.01 44.12
C VAL A 17 13.12 11.23 42.66
N TYR A 18 12.52 10.24 42.04
CA TYR A 18 12.09 10.28 40.64
C TYR A 18 10.66 10.80 40.54
N THR A 19 10.44 11.71 39.61
CA THR A 19 9.13 12.31 39.34
C THR A 19 8.82 12.17 37.86
N ILE A 20 7.57 11.89 37.53
CA ILE A 20 7.10 11.86 36.14
C ILE A 20 7.09 13.29 35.61
N SER A 21 7.74 13.52 34.48
CA SER A 21 7.71 14.79 33.75
C SER A 21 6.33 14.99 33.08
N ASN A 22 6.10 16.20 32.55
CA ASN A 22 4.90 16.45 31.77
C ASN A 22 4.82 15.46 30.58
N PRO A 23 3.72 14.67 30.46
CA PRO A 23 3.51 13.74 29.35
C PRO A 23 3.58 14.41 27.96
N GLU A 24 3.30 15.70 27.86
CA GLU A 24 3.39 16.48 26.61
C GLU A 24 4.82 16.54 26.03
N ASN A 25 5.85 16.31 26.85
CA ASN A 25 7.23 16.21 26.37
C ASN A 25 7.42 15.07 25.35
N LEU A 26 6.60 14.02 25.42
CA LEU A 26 6.59 12.95 24.42
C LEU A 26 6.11 13.43 23.04
N LEU A 27 5.21 14.41 23.01
CA LEU A 27 4.69 15.00 21.79
C LEU A 27 5.70 15.97 21.16
N SER A 28 6.55 16.65 21.95
CA SER A 28 7.57 17.55 21.41
C SER A 28 8.58 16.82 20.54
N ASP A 29 9.07 15.66 20.98
CA ASP A 29 10.01 14.83 20.22
C ASP A 29 9.42 14.32 18.89
N ILE A 30 8.12 14.02 18.89
CA ILE A 30 7.41 13.58 17.68
C ILE A 30 7.27 14.74 16.70
N ARG A 31 6.91 15.94 17.20
CA ARG A 31 6.77 17.14 16.36
C ARG A 31 8.11 17.55 15.73
N GLU A 32 9.20 17.54 16.48
CA GLU A 32 10.53 17.82 15.95
C GLU A 32 10.91 16.87 14.81
N LYS A 33 10.66 15.57 14.99
CA LYS A 33 10.88 14.59 13.93
C LYS A 33 9.96 14.80 12.71
N GLU A 34 8.72 15.20 12.95
CA GLU A 34 7.76 15.52 11.88
C GLU A 34 8.27 16.72 11.04
N ASP A 35 8.80 17.75 11.67
CA ASP A 35 9.29 18.94 10.98
C ASP A 35 10.56 18.62 10.17
N ILE A 36 11.50 17.83 10.71
CA ILE A 36 12.66 17.32 9.96
C ILE A 36 12.19 16.53 8.72
N VAL A 37 11.19 15.68 8.86
CA VAL A 37 10.66 14.90 7.75
C VAL A 37 10.01 15.81 6.71
N LYS A 38 9.29 16.86 7.10
CA LYS A 38 8.70 17.84 6.18
C LYS A 38 9.76 18.55 5.33
N GLU A 39 10.86 18.99 5.96
CA GLU A 39 11.98 19.60 5.23
C GLU A 39 12.62 18.63 4.24
N LEU A 40 12.82 17.38 4.65
CA LEU A 40 13.35 16.34 3.75
C LEU A 40 12.45 16.09 2.56
N ILE A 41 11.11 16.07 2.75
CA ILE A 41 10.14 15.91 1.67
C ILE A 41 10.28 17.02 0.63
N VAL A 42 10.38 18.29 1.07
CA VAL A 42 10.56 19.43 0.16
C VAL A 42 11.86 19.29 -0.64
N ASN A 43 12.95 18.91 0.00
CA ASN A 43 14.25 18.71 -0.67
C ASN A 43 14.19 17.58 -1.71
N ILE A 44 13.55 16.45 -1.38
CA ILE A 44 13.37 15.31 -2.29
C ILE A 44 12.48 15.71 -3.48
N GLN A 45 11.39 16.44 -3.24
CA GLN A 45 10.50 16.90 -4.32
C GLN A 45 11.23 17.82 -5.28
N ASN A 46 12.07 18.73 -4.79
CA ASN A 46 12.92 19.61 -5.61
C ASN A 46 13.92 18.83 -6.48
N LEU A 47 14.40 17.68 -6.02
CA LEU A 47 15.26 16.80 -6.81
C LEU A 47 14.48 16.04 -7.89
N GLN A 48 13.25 15.62 -7.59
CA GLN A 48 12.40 14.86 -8.52
C GLN A 48 11.85 15.71 -9.67
N THR A 49 11.62 17.01 -9.45
CA THR A 49 11.11 17.92 -10.50
C THR A 49 12.08 18.15 -11.67
N LYS A 50 13.36 17.78 -11.53
CA LYS A 50 14.36 17.97 -12.58
C LYS A 50 14.26 17.00 -13.76
N ASN A 51 13.51 15.89 -13.64
CA ASN A 51 13.25 14.95 -14.75
C ASN A 51 11.95 14.17 -14.53
N PRO A 52 10.77 14.71 -14.87
CA PRO A 52 9.56 13.89 -14.94
C PRO A 52 9.65 13.00 -16.17
N SER A 53 10.31 11.84 -16.08
CA SER A 53 10.22 10.85 -17.14
C SER A 53 8.76 10.41 -17.24
N LYS A 54 8.13 10.61 -18.40
CA LYS A 54 6.79 10.09 -18.69
C LYS A 54 6.71 8.56 -18.57
N LYS A 55 7.86 7.90 -18.53
CA LYS A 55 8.02 6.44 -18.47
C LYS A 55 8.93 6.07 -17.30
N SER A 56 8.49 5.16 -16.45
CA SER A 56 9.29 4.65 -15.34
C SER A 56 8.97 3.20 -15.02
N VAL A 57 9.97 2.50 -14.50
CA VAL A 57 9.81 1.18 -13.87
C VAL A 57 10.40 1.29 -12.48
N GLU A 58 9.60 0.96 -11.49
CA GLU A 58 9.99 1.01 -10.08
C GLU A 58 9.75 -0.35 -9.44
N VAL A 59 10.68 -0.79 -8.59
CA VAL A 59 10.60 -2.06 -7.87
C VAL A 59 10.41 -1.78 -6.39
N PHE A 60 9.47 -2.49 -5.77
CA PHE A 60 9.17 -2.39 -4.34
C PHE A 60 9.23 -3.77 -3.71
N GLU A 61 9.78 -3.83 -2.49
CA GLU A 61 9.87 -5.06 -1.73
C GLU A 61 9.29 -4.92 -0.32
N GLY A 62 8.78 -6.04 0.19
CA GLY A 62 8.30 -6.16 1.55
C GLY A 62 7.01 -5.38 1.84
N LYS A 63 6.62 -5.39 3.11
CA LYS A 63 5.34 -4.84 3.56
C LYS A 63 5.21 -3.32 3.37
N ASN A 64 6.31 -2.59 3.44
CA ASN A 64 6.29 -1.13 3.27
C ASN A 64 6.06 -0.75 1.79
N GLY A 65 6.71 -1.44 0.85
CA GLY A 65 6.45 -1.28 -0.57
C GLY A 65 4.99 -1.57 -0.94
N LEU A 66 4.45 -2.66 -0.38
CA LEU A 66 3.05 -3.02 -0.56
C LEU A 66 2.08 -1.92 -0.05
N LYS A 67 2.33 -1.35 1.14
CA LYS A 67 1.52 -0.24 1.67
C LYS A 67 1.59 1.01 0.79
N GLN A 68 2.76 1.34 0.27
CA GLN A 68 2.94 2.50 -0.62
C GLN A 68 2.08 2.37 -1.88
N ILE A 69 2.09 1.20 -2.51
CA ILE A 69 1.26 0.95 -3.70
C ILE A 69 -0.24 1.07 -3.39
N PHE A 70 -0.71 0.55 -2.27
CA PHE A 70 -2.12 0.68 -1.91
C PHE A 70 -2.53 2.13 -1.59
N ASN A 71 -1.62 2.97 -1.10
CA ASN A 71 -1.88 4.40 -0.96
C ASN A 71 -2.09 5.08 -2.32
N GLU A 72 -1.34 4.68 -3.37
CA GLU A 72 -1.57 5.20 -4.72
C GLU A 72 -2.91 4.71 -5.32
N ILE A 73 -3.27 3.45 -5.08
CA ILE A 73 -4.54 2.87 -5.58
C ILE A 73 -5.75 3.55 -4.95
N ARG A 74 -5.67 3.95 -3.68
CA ARG A 74 -6.79 4.55 -2.95
C ARG A 74 -7.42 5.75 -3.64
N ASP A 75 -6.62 6.54 -4.35
CA ASP A 75 -7.02 7.82 -4.92
C ASP A 75 -7.40 7.71 -6.41
N CYS A 76 -7.38 6.49 -7.00
CA CYS A 76 -7.72 6.30 -8.40
C CYS A 76 -9.24 6.32 -8.65
N SER A 77 -9.64 6.64 -9.89
CA SER A 77 -11.05 6.69 -10.29
C SER A 77 -11.60 5.34 -10.74
N GLU A 78 -10.74 4.51 -11.31
CA GLU A 78 -11.06 3.15 -11.77
C GLU A 78 -9.91 2.19 -11.47
N LEU A 79 -10.24 0.97 -11.15
CA LEU A 79 -9.29 -0.08 -10.80
C LEU A 79 -9.69 -1.41 -11.43
N TYR A 80 -8.78 -1.98 -12.20
CA TYR A 80 -8.90 -3.33 -12.75
C TYR A 80 -7.86 -4.23 -12.12
N ILE A 81 -8.26 -5.42 -11.67
CA ILE A 81 -7.38 -6.38 -11.01
C ILE A 81 -7.49 -7.73 -11.73
N ILE A 82 -6.35 -8.29 -12.15
CA ILE A 82 -6.26 -9.63 -12.72
C ILE A 82 -5.52 -10.54 -11.74
N ASN A 83 -5.93 -11.79 -11.65
CA ASN A 83 -5.33 -12.81 -10.78
C ASN A 83 -5.33 -12.41 -9.30
N ALA A 84 -6.41 -11.79 -8.82
CA ALA A 84 -6.53 -11.46 -7.41
C ALA A 84 -6.50 -12.76 -6.58
N THR A 85 -5.55 -12.84 -5.62
CA THR A 85 -5.33 -14.05 -4.81
C THR A 85 -6.02 -14.01 -3.45
N GLY A 86 -6.23 -12.82 -2.90
CA GLY A 86 -6.73 -12.64 -1.53
C GLY A 86 -5.64 -12.75 -0.44
N LEU A 87 -4.37 -12.99 -0.79
CA LEU A 87 -3.25 -13.13 0.15
C LEU A 87 -2.89 -11.84 0.90
N ILE A 88 -3.53 -10.72 0.60
CA ILE A 88 -3.30 -9.45 1.29
C ILE A 88 -3.54 -9.57 2.81
N PHE A 89 -4.49 -10.39 3.25
CA PHE A 89 -4.77 -10.60 4.66
C PHE A 89 -3.66 -11.34 5.40
N GLU A 90 -2.91 -12.19 4.72
CA GLU A 90 -1.77 -12.91 5.29
C GLU A 90 -0.55 -11.98 5.42
N ASN A 91 -0.40 -11.04 4.49
CA ASN A 91 0.75 -10.14 4.44
C ASN A 91 0.55 -8.86 5.27
N LEU A 92 -0.67 -8.32 5.35
CA LEU A 92 -1.01 -7.04 5.99
C LEU A 92 -2.19 -7.19 6.95
N GLU A 93 -2.12 -8.11 7.88
CA GLU A 93 -3.21 -8.52 8.80
C GLU A 93 -4.02 -7.34 9.37
N PHE A 94 -3.35 -6.33 9.95
CA PHE A 94 -4.02 -5.17 10.54
C PHE A 94 -4.47 -4.13 9.51
N SER A 95 -3.75 -3.98 8.40
CA SER A 95 -4.02 -2.95 7.39
C SER A 95 -4.94 -3.43 6.27
N ALA A 96 -5.04 -4.74 6.02
CA ALA A 96 -5.79 -5.30 4.90
C ALA A 96 -7.26 -4.85 4.86
N LYS A 97 -7.90 -4.78 6.03
CA LYS A 97 -9.30 -4.35 6.14
C LYS A 97 -9.50 -2.87 5.74
N HIS A 98 -8.57 -2.00 6.14
CA HIS A 98 -8.59 -0.60 5.76
C HIS A 98 -8.35 -0.43 4.26
N ILE A 99 -7.38 -1.13 3.69
CA ILE A 99 -7.08 -1.13 2.26
C ILE A 99 -8.30 -1.54 1.43
N ILE A 100 -8.99 -2.61 1.83
CA ILE A 100 -10.21 -3.06 1.13
C ILE A 100 -11.33 -2.03 1.25
N ASN A 101 -11.50 -1.43 2.43
CA ASN A 101 -12.48 -0.36 2.60
C ASN A 101 -12.19 0.84 1.71
N ASP A 102 -10.91 1.19 1.51
CA ASP A 102 -10.53 2.28 0.61
C ASP A 102 -10.77 1.89 -0.85
N ILE A 103 -10.40 0.69 -1.27
CA ILE A 103 -10.72 0.17 -2.62
C ILE A 103 -12.23 0.18 -2.87
N ASN A 104 -13.04 -0.16 -1.86
CA ASN A 104 -14.50 -0.15 -1.97
C ASN A 104 -15.13 1.26 -2.16
N LYS A 105 -14.36 2.34 -1.94
CA LYS A 105 -14.78 3.72 -2.22
C LYS A 105 -14.53 4.13 -3.68
N ILE A 106 -13.66 3.39 -4.39
CA ILE A 106 -13.36 3.64 -5.79
C ILE A 106 -14.62 3.38 -6.63
N LYS A 107 -14.94 4.31 -7.51
CA LYS A 107 -16.20 4.32 -8.26
C LYS A 107 -16.39 3.10 -9.18
N ASN A 108 -15.32 2.66 -9.83
CA ASN A 108 -15.36 1.55 -10.77
C ASN A 108 -14.26 0.53 -10.45
N VAL A 109 -14.63 -0.58 -9.82
CA VAL A 109 -13.71 -1.68 -9.50
C VAL A 109 -14.20 -2.97 -10.15
N LYS A 110 -13.33 -3.56 -10.98
CA LYS A 110 -13.53 -4.87 -11.58
C LYS A 110 -12.39 -5.81 -11.21
N ILE A 111 -12.72 -7.01 -10.73
CA ILE A 111 -11.73 -7.96 -10.22
C ILE A 111 -11.92 -9.30 -10.93
N ILE A 112 -10.84 -9.80 -11.52
CA ILE A 112 -10.73 -11.19 -11.96
C ILE A 112 -9.88 -11.92 -10.93
N GLY A 113 -10.53 -12.74 -10.10
CA GLY A 113 -9.87 -13.51 -9.07
C GLY A 113 -9.48 -14.90 -9.55
N ILE A 114 -8.42 -15.47 -8.95
CA ILE A 114 -8.11 -16.89 -9.11
C ILE A 114 -9.20 -17.76 -8.45
N SER A 115 -9.26 -19.03 -8.81
CA SER A 115 -10.33 -19.95 -8.35
C SER A 115 -10.41 -20.05 -6.83
N SER A 116 -9.26 -20.09 -6.13
CA SER A 116 -9.17 -20.18 -4.68
C SER A 116 -9.60 -18.90 -3.94
N MET A 117 -9.58 -17.74 -4.60
CA MET A 117 -10.00 -16.47 -4.01
C MET A 117 -11.46 -16.49 -3.57
N LYS A 118 -12.33 -17.27 -4.19
CA LYS A 118 -13.76 -17.41 -3.82
C LYS A 118 -13.99 -17.65 -2.32
N LYS A 119 -13.05 -18.35 -1.66
CA LYS A 119 -13.15 -18.72 -0.24
C LYS A 119 -12.48 -17.71 0.69
N THR A 120 -11.86 -16.66 0.17
CA THR A 120 -11.09 -15.70 0.98
C THR A 120 -11.95 -14.60 1.61
N LYS A 121 -11.39 -13.91 2.61
CA LYS A 121 -12.00 -12.71 3.19
C LYS A 121 -12.13 -11.57 2.16
N LEU A 122 -11.21 -11.50 1.18
CA LEU A 122 -11.26 -10.49 0.13
C LEU A 122 -12.54 -10.61 -0.71
N ALA A 123 -12.90 -11.82 -1.14
CA ALA A 123 -14.13 -12.05 -1.90
C ALA A 123 -15.39 -11.61 -1.15
N LYS A 124 -15.41 -11.81 0.19
CA LYS A 124 -16.56 -11.45 1.04
C LYS A 124 -16.64 -9.95 1.34
N LEU A 125 -15.52 -9.25 1.38
CA LEU A 125 -15.46 -7.84 1.79
C LEU A 125 -15.44 -6.88 0.60
N SER A 126 -15.07 -7.33 -0.60
CA SER A 126 -15.05 -6.50 -1.79
C SER A 126 -16.45 -6.17 -2.27
N LYS A 127 -16.71 -4.89 -2.58
CA LYS A 127 -17.93 -4.40 -3.21
C LYS A 127 -17.82 -4.26 -4.75
N GLY A 128 -16.61 -4.44 -5.29
CA GLY A 128 -16.38 -4.42 -6.73
C GLY A 128 -17.06 -5.61 -7.45
N LYS A 129 -17.19 -5.50 -8.76
CA LYS A 129 -17.64 -6.62 -9.58
C LYS A 129 -16.54 -7.67 -9.64
N ILE A 130 -16.85 -8.94 -9.33
CA ILE A 130 -15.87 -10.02 -9.30
C ILE A 130 -16.28 -11.13 -10.27
N LYS A 131 -15.33 -11.54 -11.11
CA LYS A 131 -15.39 -12.77 -11.90
C LYS A 131 -14.19 -13.66 -11.51
N TYR A 132 -14.23 -14.94 -11.81
CA TYR A 132 -13.21 -15.87 -11.37
C TYR A 132 -12.70 -16.71 -12.53
N LEU A 133 -11.37 -16.87 -12.57
CA LEU A 133 -10.71 -17.77 -13.52
C LEU A 133 -11.06 -19.24 -13.22
N PRO A 134 -11.06 -20.10 -14.25
CA PRO A 134 -11.02 -21.54 -14.05
C PRO A 134 -9.69 -21.92 -13.36
N LYS A 135 -9.69 -23.06 -12.65
CA LYS A 135 -8.56 -23.48 -11.82
C LYS A 135 -7.26 -23.66 -12.62
N GLU A 136 -7.39 -24.09 -13.85
CA GLU A 136 -6.27 -24.33 -14.78
C GLU A 136 -5.54 -23.03 -15.19
N ALA A 137 -6.21 -21.89 -15.03
CA ALA A 137 -5.67 -20.56 -15.33
C ALA A 137 -5.20 -19.79 -14.06
N ASP A 138 -5.21 -20.43 -12.89
CA ASP A 138 -4.76 -19.78 -11.65
C ASP A 138 -3.30 -19.32 -11.77
N ASN A 139 -3.08 -18.03 -11.56
CA ASN A 139 -1.77 -17.39 -11.54
C ASN A 139 -1.64 -16.54 -10.29
N PHE A 140 -0.55 -16.68 -9.55
CA PHE A 140 -0.32 -15.99 -8.29
C PHE A 140 0.34 -14.60 -8.45
N ALA A 141 0.65 -14.18 -9.68
CA ALA A 141 1.08 -12.82 -9.97
C ALA A 141 -0.16 -11.93 -10.20
N THR A 142 -0.57 -11.20 -9.17
CA THR A 142 -1.68 -10.24 -9.28
C THR A 142 -1.25 -9.01 -10.06
N THR A 143 -2.07 -8.57 -11.01
CA THR A 143 -1.85 -7.34 -11.79
C THR A 143 -2.92 -6.30 -11.46
N PHE A 144 -2.51 -5.08 -11.12
CA PHE A 144 -3.38 -3.91 -10.97
C PHE A 144 -3.17 -2.98 -12.15
N ILE A 145 -4.25 -2.42 -12.68
CA ILE A 145 -4.27 -1.53 -13.84
C ILE A 145 -5.12 -0.32 -13.45
N PHE A 146 -4.50 0.86 -13.35
CA PHE A 146 -5.16 2.11 -12.96
C PHE A 146 -4.32 3.34 -13.35
N ASP A 147 -4.95 4.45 -13.68
CA ASP A 147 -4.36 5.78 -13.87
C ASP A 147 -3.05 5.78 -14.69
N GLY A 148 -3.02 5.10 -15.85
CA GLY A 148 -1.83 5.03 -16.72
C GLY A 148 -0.70 4.14 -16.15
N LYS A 149 -0.98 3.31 -15.14
CA LYS A 149 -0.01 2.45 -14.45
C LYS A 149 -0.43 1.00 -14.49
N VAL A 150 0.56 0.12 -14.55
CA VAL A 150 0.42 -1.32 -14.36
C VAL A 150 1.32 -1.73 -13.21
N ILE A 151 0.77 -2.46 -12.24
CA ILE A 151 1.54 -3.01 -11.13
C ILE A 151 1.38 -4.52 -11.12
N ILE A 152 2.48 -5.22 -11.20
CA ILE A 152 2.54 -6.68 -11.09
C ILE A 152 3.11 -7.02 -9.72
N GLN A 153 2.40 -7.83 -8.96
CA GLN A 153 2.84 -8.23 -7.61
C GLN A 153 2.76 -9.72 -7.36
N THR A 154 3.65 -10.22 -6.51
CA THR A 154 3.53 -11.51 -5.86
C THR A 154 3.56 -11.36 -4.34
N LEU A 155 2.73 -12.14 -3.64
CA LEU A 155 2.62 -12.14 -2.18
C LEU A 155 2.90 -13.51 -1.56
N LYS A 156 3.43 -14.46 -2.35
CA LYS A 156 3.55 -15.86 -1.92
C LYS A 156 4.57 -16.05 -0.81
N GLU A 157 5.69 -15.35 -0.87
CA GLU A 157 6.76 -15.38 0.14
C GLU A 157 6.93 -13.99 0.76
N LYS A 158 7.85 -13.20 0.20
CA LYS A 158 8.03 -11.79 0.53
C LYS A 158 7.33 -10.94 -0.53
N PRO A 159 6.52 -9.93 -0.15
CA PRO A 159 5.92 -9.04 -1.13
C PRO A 159 6.96 -8.46 -2.09
N PHE A 160 6.72 -8.65 -3.38
CA PHE A 160 7.54 -8.11 -4.46
C PHE A 160 6.64 -7.50 -5.51
N LEU A 161 6.90 -6.25 -5.90
CA LEU A 161 6.05 -5.49 -6.80
C LEU A 161 6.89 -4.75 -7.83
N ILE A 162 6.39 -4.72 -9.06
CA ILE A 162 6.94 -3.93 -10.15
C ILE A 162 5.85 -2.96 -10.60
N LYS A 163 6.12 -1.66 -10.48
CA LYS A 163 5.25 -0.60 -10.99
C LYS A 163 5.81 -0.10 -12.33
N ILE A 164 4.98 -0.12 -13.35
CA ILE A 164 5.30 0.34 -14.69
C ILE A 164 4.39 1.53 -15.00
N LYS A 165 4.98 2.67 -15.36
CA LYS A 165 4.28 3.84 -15.86
C LYS A 165 4.70 4.05 -17.31
N GLU A 166 3.86 3.59 -18.24
CA GLU A 166 4.04 3.73 -19.68
C GLU A 166 2.68 3.51 -20.37
N GLU A 167 2.25 4.45 -21.18
CA GLU A 167 0.90 4.51 -21.74
C GLU A 167 0.54 3.31 -22.61
N SER A 168 1.43 2.89 -23.50
CA SER A 168 1.16 1.76 -24.40
C SER A 168 1.05 0.43 -23.64
N ILE A 169 1.82 0.29 -22.54
CA ILE A 169 1.73 -0.88 -21.65
C ILE A 169 0.39 -0.85 -20.89
N TYR A 170 0.03 0.30 -20.33
CA TYR A 170 -1.24 0.47 -19.62
C TYR A 170 -2.43 0.14 -20.53
N GLU A 171 -2.50 0.72 -21.73
CA GLU A 171 -3.58 0.48 -22.68
C GLU A 171 -3.61 -0.99 -23.16
N GLY A 172 -2.46 -1.62 -23.36
CA GLY A 172 -2.35 -3.04 -23.68
C GLY A 172 -2.98 -3.91 -22.59
N TYR A 173 -2.56 -3.74 -21.34
CA TYR A 173 -3.11 -4.49 -20.21
C TYR A 173 -4.60 -4.22 -19.97
N LYS A 174 -5.06 -2.99 -20.20
CA LYS A 174 -6.48 -2.64 -20.09
C LYS A 174 -7.34 -3.34 -21.16
N LYS A 175 -6.83 -3.45 -22.39
CA LYS A 175 -7.47 -4.23 -23.47
C LYS A 175 -7.53 -5.71 -23.11
N ASP A 176 -6.42 -6.29 -22.67
CA ASP A 176 -6.38 -7.70 -22.25
C ASP A 176 -7.36 -7.98 -21.11
N PHE A 177 -7.42 -7.08 -20.11
CA PHE A 177 -8.41 -7.18 -19.04
C PHE A 177 -9.83 -7.25 -19.58
N ASN A 178 -10.21 -6.38 -20.51
CA ASN A 178 -11.57 -6.35 -21.07
C ASN A 178 -11.87 -7.65 -21.84
N VAL A 179 -10.92 -8.16 -22.63
CA VAL A 179 -11.09 -9.43 -23.34
C VAL A 179 -11.32 -10.59 -22.36
N PHE A 180 -10.55 -10.67 -21.28
CA PHE A 180 -10.76 -11.69 -20.25
C PHE A 180 -12.09 -11.49 -19.52
N TRP A 181 -12.41 -10.25 -19.19
CA TRP A 181 -13.63 -9.91 -18.49
C TRP A 181 -14.89 -10.32 -19.26
N ASP A 182 -14.91 -10.12 -20.58
CA ASP A 182 -16.07 -10.43 -21.42
C ASP A 182 -16.23 -11.93 -21.67
N LYS A 183 -15.12 -12.69 -21.60
CA LYS A 183 -15.16 -14.16 -21.79
C LYS A 183 -15.50 -14.95 -20.52
N LEU A 184 -15.39 -14.36 -19.35
CA LEU A 184 -15.73 -14.96 -18.06
C LEU A 184 -17.19 -14.65 -17.69
#